data_1ff515f4eac85955b837ff60519de1af
#
_entry.id   1ff515f4eac85955b837ff60519de1af
#
_cell.length_a   1.000
_cell.length_b   1.000
_cell.length_c   1.000
_cell.angle_alpha   90.00
_cell.angle_beta   90.00
_cell.angle_gamma   90.00
#
_symmetry.space_group_name_H-M   'P 1'
#
loop_
_entity.id
_entity.type
_entity.pdbx_description
1 polymer ?
#
loop_
_entity_poly.entity_id
_entity_poly.type
_entity_poly.pdbx_seq_one_letter_code
_entity_poly.pdbx_strand_id
1 'polypeptide(L)'
;CIRDRHMNDEKDFLGKEPIGKLLRSLAIPTITAQLINMLYNIVDRIYIGHIAGIGAAALTGVGLFTPILMLLNAFAMLVGAGGAPRTAIALGQGDRQQAEKIISNSFTVLMFFAVVLTIGFYAGAPVLLRLFGASDATLPYALSYSRIYIAGSVFVLVVLGMNPFITTQGFAKTSMLTTVIGAVINIILDPILIFGFGLGVRGAAIATVLSQAVGAAWIIRFLTGKKTILRLRRDYLRPEKQIILPVLALGISSFVMLSTESLLSISFSSSLARYGGDVAVGAMTVITSASQLCTLPIQGICQGGQPVMSFNFGAGKKARVKEAFRFQLTLCGAYTCLFWLLMMLFPGAVAGIFTSDTALIQYTTWAMRIYMAGIFAMGFQIACQQSFMALGQAKVSLLLACLRKIILLIPLIFILPHLLPNPVFGVFLAEPVSDILAATITTITFFARFDKILDRGAAKV
;
A
#
# COMPACT_ATOMS: atom_id res chain seq x y z
N CYS A 1 -1.98 -38.44 15.89
CA CYS A 1 -3.46 -38.33 16.03
C CYS A 1 -3.93 -37.10 16.85
N ILE A 2 -3.31 -36.81 18.02
CA ILE A 2 -3.64 -35.60 18.83
C ILE A 2 -3.01 -34.33 18.21
N ARG A 3 -1.80 -34.44 17.70
CA ARG A 3 -1.06 -33.36 17.05
C ARG A 3 -1.70 -32.93 15.71
N ASP A 4 -2.33 -33.86 15.01
CA ASP A 4 -3.06 -33.59 13.77
C ASP A 4 -4.44 -32.95 14.03
N ARG A 5 -5.07 -33.22 15.17
CA ARG A 5 -6.32 -32.54 15.58
C ARG A 5 -6.05 -31.09 15.95
N HIS A 6 -5.03 -30.78 16.72
CA HIS A 6 -4.66 -29.39 17.04
C HIS A 6 -4.25 -28.61 15.78
N MET A 7 -3.55 -29.23 14.84
CA MET A 7 -3.21 -28.60 13.55
C MET A 7 -4.43 -28.43 12.63
N ASN A 8 -5.46 -29.26 12.76
CA ASN A 8 -6.72 -29.08 12.01
C ASN A 8 -7.63 -28.03 12.63
N ASP A 9 -7.65 -27.88 13.95
CA ASP A 9 -8.41 -26.83 14.63
C ASP A 9 -7.79 -25.44 14.41
N GLU A 10 -6.46 -25.32 14.38
CA GLU A 10 -5.77 -24.09 14.00
C GLU A 10 -5.96 -23.72 12.51
N LYS A 11 -6.22 -24.70 11.63
CA LYS A 11 -6.43 -24.49 10.18
C LYS A 11 -7.81 -23.91 9.86
N ASP A 12 -8.80 -24.11 10.73
CA ASP A 12 -10.21 -23.78 10.46
C ASP A 12 -10.67 -22.50 11.20
N PHE A 13 -9.76 -21.82 11.93
CA PHE A 13 -10.15 -20.67 12.75
C PHE A 13 -10.75 -19.51 11.93
N LEU A 14 -10.27 -19.29 10.68
CA LEU A 14 -10.84 -18.31 9.75
C LEU A 14 -12.29 -18.62 9.40
N GLY A 15 -12.66 -19.88 9.44
CA GLY A 15 -14.01 -20.35 9.12
C GLY A 15 -14.92 -20.61 10.33
N LYS A 16 -14.40 -20.57 11.57
CA LYS A 16 -15.15 -20.96 12.78
C LYS A 16 -15.27 -19.85 13.82
N GLU A 17 -14.21 -19.05 14.04
CA GLU A 17 -14.20 -17.98 15.04
C GLU A 17 -15.24 -16.88 14.72
N PRO A 18 -15.81 -16.20 15.74
CA PRO A 18 -16.68 -15.04 15.52
C PRO A 18 -16.03 -13.97 14.67
N ILE A 19 -16.72 -13.46 13.67
CA ILE A 19 -16.19 -12.52 12.67
C ILE A 19 -15.61 -11.26 13.32
N GLY A 20 -16.30 -10.67 14.29
CA GLY A 20 -15.81 -9.45 14.95
C GLY A 20 -14.53 -9.65 15.75
N LYS A 21 -14.33 -10.82 16.39
CA LYS A 21 -13.11 -11.19 17.08
C LYS A 21 -11.98 -11.42 16.08
N LEU A 22 -12.28 -12.15 15.01
CA LEU A 22 -11.35 -12.51 13.96
C LEU A 22 -10.82 -11.27 13.23
N LEU A 23 -11.73 -10.39 12.79
CA LEU A 23 -11.35 -9.16 12.10
C LEU A 23 -10.49 -8.24 13.00
N ARG A 24 -10.85 -8.08 14.28
CA ARG A 24 -10.01 -7.31 15.21
C ARG A 24 -8.62 -7.91 15.38
N SER A 25 -8.53 -9.22 15.53
CA SER A 25 -7.25 -9.92 15.72
C SER A 25 -6.33 -9.83 14.50
N LEU A 26 -6.86 -9.63 13.30
CA LEU A 26 -6.11 -9.46 12.06
C LEU A 26 -5.89 -7.99 11.71
N ALA A 27 -6.91 -7.13 11.88
CA ALA A 27 -6.82 -5.72 11.53
C ALA A 27 -5.89 -4.92 12.46
N ILE A 28 -5.91 -5.16 13.77
CA ILE A 28 -5.06 -4.42 14.69
C ILE A 28 -3.57 -4.59 14.37
N PRO A 29 -3.02 -5.82 14.16
CA PRO A 29 -1.63 -5.97 13.76
C PRO A 29 -1.32 -5.33 12.40
N THR A 30 -2.23 -5.42 11.42
CA THR A 30 -2.00 -4.83 10.10
C THR A 30 -2.01 -3.31 10.14
N ILE A 31 -2.93 -2.68 10.90
CA ILE A 31 -2.92 -1.23 11.15
C ILE A 31 -1.62 -0.81 11.83
N THR A 32 -1.23 -1.54 12.89
CA THR A 32 0.01 -1.27 13.62
C THR A 32 1.24 -1.34 12.70
N ALA A 33 1.30 -2.34 11.81
CA ALA A 33 2.37 -2.45 10.83
C ALA A 33 2.42 -1.24 9.89
N GLN A 34 1.28 -0.74 9.40
CA GLN A 34 1.23 0.44 8.53
C GLN A 34 1.71 1.70 9.25
N LEU A 35 1.28 1.90 10.51
CA LEU A 35 1.71 3.04 11.31
C LEU A 35 3.20 3.00 11.63
N ILE A 36 3.74 1.84 11.98
CA ILE A 36 5.19 1.66 12.23
C ILE A 36 5.98 1.91 10.95
N ASN A 37 5.51 1.44 9.81
CA ASN A 37 6.13 1.69 8.51
C ASN A 37 6.19 3.19 8.18
N MET A 38 5.12 3.93 8.47
CA MET A 38 5.10 5.39 8.33
C MET A 38 6.12 6.05 9.26
N LEU A 39 6.14 5.65 10.54
CA LEU A 39 7.03 6.24 11.54
C LEU A 39 8.51 6.05 11.17
N TYR A 40 8.92 4.84 10.77
CA TYR A 40 10.31 4.62 10.42
C TYR A 40 10.73 5.42 9.18
N ASN A 41 9.86 5.60 8.19
CA ASN A 41 10.14 6.44 7.03
C ASN A 41 10.36 7.92 7.41
N ILE A 42 9.61 8.41 8.40
CA ILE A 42 9.78 9.77 8.93
C ILE A 42 11.13 9.90 9.65
N VAL A 43 11.48 8.92 10.48
CA VAL A 43 12.73 8.89 11.25
C VAL A 43 13.95 8.85 10.32
N ASP A 44 13.91 7.99 9.29
CA ASP A 44 14.97 7.90 8.27
C ASP A 44 15.21 9.25 7.58
N ARG A 45 14.14 9.94 7.17
CA ARG A 45 14.24 11.28 6.57
C ARG A 45 14.79 12.32 7.54
N ILE A 46 14.45 12.24 8.82
CA ILE A 46 15.02 13.13 9.85
C ILE A 46 16.53 12.92 9.94
N TYR A 47 17.00 11.69 10.00
CA TYR A 47 18.44 11.40 10.05
C TYR A 47 19.17 11.92 8.80
N ILE A 48 18.64 11.67 7.61
CA ILE A 48 19.22 12.16 6.35
C ILE A 48 19.27 13.69 6.33
N GLY A 49 18.21 14.35 6.75
CA GLY A 49 18.15 15.82 6.81
C GLY A 49 19.15 16.47 7.78
N HIS A 50 19.62 15.74 8.80
CA HIS A 50 20.58 16.20 9.78
C HIS A 50 22.04 15.88 9.44
N ILE A 51 22.34 15.38 8.24
CA ILE A 51 23.72 15.17 7.80
C ILE A 51 24.39 16.52 7.64
N ALA A 52 25.49 16.75 8.40
CA ALA A 52 26.17 18.02 8.43
C ALA A 52 26.66 18.48 7.05
N GLY A 53 26.33 19.71 6.68
CA GLY A 53 26.77 20.38 5.46
C GLY A 53 26.04 19.97 4.17
N ILE A 54 25.35 18.83 4.14
CA ILE A 54 24.70 18.30 2.92
C ILE A 54 23.24 17.88 3.14
N GLY A 55 22.70 18.01 4.35
CA GLY A 55 21.39 17.46 4.73
C GLY A 55 20.24 17.84 3.78
N ALA A 56 20.15 19.11 3.37
CA ALA A 56 19.12 19.57 2.46
C ALA A 56 19.25 18.95 1.05
N ALA A 57 20.47 18.93 0.50
CA ALA A 57 20.76 18.33 -0.81
C ALA A 57 20.59 16.80 -0.79
N ALA A 58 20.99 16.16 0.32
CA ALA A 58 20.82 14.73 0.54
C ALA A 58 19.34 14.34 0.62
N LEU A 59 18.55 15.08 1.41
CA LEU A 59 17.12 14.85 1.56
C LEU A 59 16.38 15.04 0.22
N THR A 60 16.73 16.08 -0.53
CA THR A 60 16.20 16.31 -1.88
C THR A 60 16.59 15.17 -2.82
N GLY A 61 17.85 14.74 -2.81
CA GLY A 61 18.34 13.64 -3.63
C GLY A 61 17.61 12.32 -3.34
N VAL A 62 17.41 11.98 -2.08
CA VAL A 62 16.65 10.80 -1.67
C VAL A 62 15.18 10.93 -2.07
N GLY A 63 14.61 12.15 -1.96
CA GLY A 63 13.24 12.42 -2.41
C GLY A 63 13.02 12.14 -3.89
N LEU A 64 14.00 12.40 -4.74
CA LEU A 64 13.98 12.14 -6.18
C LEU A 64 13.96 10.65 -6.53
N PHE A 65 14.35 9.78 -5.61
CA PHE A 65 14.23 8.32 -5.77
C PHE A 65 12.80 7.79 -5.53
N THR A 66 11.93 8.57 -4.90
CA THR A 66 10.56 8.14 -4.53
C THR A 66 9.76 7.55 -5.70
N PRO A 67 9.77 8.09 -6.93
CA PRO A 67 9.04 7.47 -8.04
C PRO A 67 9.51 6.05 -8.39
N ILE A 68 10.82 5.80 -8.33
CA ILE A 68 11.40 4.46 -8.54
C ILE A 68 10.94 3.52 -7.42
N LEU A 69 10.97 4.00 -6.17
CA LEU A 69 10.50 3.24 -5.01
C LEU A 69 9.03 2.86 -5.14
N MET A 70 8.17 3.78 -5.59
CA MET A 70 6.76 3.52 -5.82
C MET A 70 6.51 2.46 -6.90
N LEU A 71 7.32 2.46 -7.97
CA LEU A 71 7.26 1.43 -9.00
C LEU A 71 7.69 0.06 -8.45
N LEU A 72 8.78 -0.01 -7.68
CA LEU A 72 9.18 -1.25 -7.00
C LEU A 72 8.07 -1.80 -6.11
N ASN A 73 7.43 -0.94 -5.31
CA ASN A 73 6.31 -1.30 -4.46
C ASN A 73 5.10 -1.77 -5.31
N ALA A 74 4.84 -1.13 -6.45
CA ALA A 74 3.75 -1.51 -7.34
C ALA A 74 3.95 -2.93 -7.90
N PHE A 75 5.18 -3.30 -8.32
CA PHE A 75 5.49 -4.65 -8.76
C PHE A 75 5.41 -5.69 -7.63
N ALA A 76 5.83 -5.35 -6.41
CA ALA A 76 5.66 -6.22 -5.27
C ALA A 76 4.17 -6.49 -4.98
N MET A 77 3.35 -5.44 -5.01
CA MET A 77 1.91 -5.54 -4.76
C MET A 77 1.15 -6.17 -5.93
N LEU A 78 1.65 -6.07 -7.17
CA LEU A 78 1.11 -6.82 -8.31
C LEU A 78 1.03 -8.32 -8.00
N VAL A 79 2.05 -8.85 -7.36
CA VAL A 79 2.11 -10.26 -6.99
C VAL A 79 1.45 -10.52 -5.62
N GLY A 80 1.79 -9.73 -4.61
CA GLY A 80 1.29 -9.91 -3.25
C GLY A 80 -0.23 -9.74 -3.14
N ALA A 81 -0.77 -8.63 -3.62
CA ALA A 81 -2.20 -8.35 -3.57
C ALA A 81 -3.04 -9.20 -4.55
N GLY A 82 -2.41 -9.71 -5.61
CA GLY A 82 -3.07 -10.65 -6.52
C GLY A 82 -3.05 -12.10 -6.01
N GLY A 83 -1.93 -12.54 -5.45
CA GLY A 83 -1.73 -13.90 -4.99
C GLY A 83 -2.37 -14.23 -3.64
N ALA A 84 -2.33 -13.29 -2.69
CA ALA A 84 -2.85 -13.51 -1.34
C ALA A 84 -4.36 -13.86 -1.31
N PRO A 85 -5.27 -13.13 -1.97
CA PRO A 85 -6.68 -13.50 -2.01
C PRO A 85 -6.92 -14.87 -2.65
N ARG A 86 -6.22 -15.17 -3.74
CA ARG A 86 -6.34 -16.47 -4.44
C ARG A 86 -5.85 -17.63 -3.57
N THR A 87 -4.78 -17.41 -2.83
CA THR A 87 -4.28 -18.40 -1.85
C THR A 87 -5.30 -18.67 -0.75
N ALA A 88 -5.95 -17.61 -0.21
CA ALA A 88 -7.00 -17.76 0.80
C ALA A 88 -8.24 -18.48 0.26
N ILE A 89 -8.64 -18.19 -0.98
CA ILE A 89 -9.76 -18.87 -1.65
C ILE A 89 -9.43 -20.37 -1.81
N ALA A 90 -8.25 -20.72 -2.33
CA ALA A 90 -7.82 -22.11 -2.47
C ALA A 90 -7.78 -22.84 -1.12
N LEU A 91 -7.29 -22.16 -0.09
CA LEU A 91 -7.27 -22.70 1.27
C LEU A 91 -8.70 -22.94 1.79
N GLY A 92 -9.62 -22.01 1.53
CA GLY A 92 -11.04 -22.14 1.87
C GLY A 92 -11.75 -23.28 1.13
N GLN A 93 -11.34 -23.54 -0.12
CA GLN A 93 -11.79 -24.69 -0.93
C GLN A 93 -11.23 -26.04 -0.43
N GLY A 94 -10.30 -26.01 0.52
CA GLY A 94 -9.60 -27.22 1.00
C GLY A 94 -8.45 -27.67 0.09
N ASP A 95 -8.19 -26.96 -1.01
CA ASP A 95 -7.10 -27.28 -1.93
C ASP A 95 -5.78 -26.66 -1.49
N ARG A 96 -5.17 -27.32 -0.51
CA ARG A 96 -3.88 -26.92 0.04
C ARG A 96 -2.76 -26.96 -1.00
N GLN A 97 -2.78 -27.95 -1.91
CA GLN A 97 -1.77 -28.08 -2.93
C GLN A 97 -1.77 -26.88 -3.89
N GLN A 98 -2.96 -26.47 -4.32
CA GLN A 98 -3.11 -25.29 -5.17
C GLN A 98 -2.69 -24.01 -4.45
N ALA A 99 -3.03 -23.85 -3.16
CA ALA A 99 -2.60 -22.72 -2.36
C ALA A 99 -1.05 -22.65 -2.24
N GLU A 100 -0.37 -23.77 -2.00
CA GLU A 100 1.10 -23.84 -1.95
C GLU A 100 1.74 -23.56 -3.32
N LYS A 101 1.11 -24.00 -4.43
CA LYS A 101 1.54 -23.68 -5.79
C LYS A 101 1.44 -22.17 -6.07
N ILE A 102 0.35 -21.51 -5.65
CA ILE A 102 0.18 -20.06 -5.82
C ILE A 102 1.28 -19.30 -5.09
N ILE A 103 1.58 -19.63 -3.83
CA ILE A 103 2.65 -19.00 -3.06
C ILE A 103 4.01 -19.19 -3.76
N SER A 104 4.32 -20.41 -4.16
CA SER A 104 5.62 -20.74 -4.76
C SER A 104 5.81 -20.10 -6.14
N ASN A 105 4.77 -20.10 -6.98
CA ASN A 105 4.79 -19.41 -8.27
C ASN A 105 4.88 -17.87 -8.09
N SER A 106 4.18 -17.32 -7.10
CA SER A 106 4.27 -15.90 -6.76
C SER A 106 5.69 -15.50 -6.35
N PHE A 107 6.36 -16.34 -5.56
CA PHE A 107 7.76 -16.10 -5.20
C PHE A 107 8.67 -16.12 -6.43
N THR A 108 8.49 -17.07 -7.35
CA THR A 108 9.28 -17.13 -8.59
C THR A 108 9.09 -15.88 -9.45
N VAL A 109 7.85 -15.42 -9.60
CA VAL A 109 7.55 -14.19 -10.36
C VAL A 109 8.15 -12.95 -9.69
N LEU A 110 8.12 -12.87 -8.35
CA LEU A 110 8.80 -11.80 -7.61
C LEU A 110 10.31 -11.79 -7.84
N MET A 111 10.94 -12.98 -7.86
CA MET A 111 12.37 -13.09 -8.15
C MET A 111 12.69 -12.66 -9.59
N PHE A 112 11.85 -13.04 -10.54
CA PHE A 112 11.98 -12.57 -11.93
C PHE A 112 11.88 -11.04 -12.01
N PHE A 113 10.86 -10.43 -11.40
CA PHE A 113 10.75 -8.97 -11.35
C PHE A 113 11.92 -8.33 -10.61
N ALA A 114 12.41 -8.93 -9.53
CA ALA A 114 13.57 -8.42 -8.79
C ALA A 114 14.80 -8.31 -9.70
N VAL A 115 15.10 -9.35 -10.48
CA VAL A 115 16.23 -9.33 -11.42
C VAL A 115 16.04 -8.29 -12.52
N VAL A 116 14.87 -8.28 -13.17
CA VAL A 116 14.58 -7.37 -14.29
C VAL A 116 14.61 -5.91 -13.83
N LEU A 117 13.96 -5.61 -12.70
CA LEU A 117 13.89 -4.25 -12.17
C LEU A 117 15.24 -3.77 -11.64
N THR A 118 16.01 -4.65 -10.97
CA THR A 118 17.35 -4.33 -10.51
C THR A 118 18.24 -3.94 -11.69
N ILE A 119 18.29 -4.75 -12.74
CA ILE A 119 19.08 -4.47 -13.93
C ILE A 119 18.60 -3.18 -14.62
N GLY A 120 17.29 -3.07 -14.87
CA GLY A 120 16.70 -1.95 -15.57
C GLY A 120 16.87 -0.61 -14.83
N PHE A 121 16.56 -0.58 -13.55
CA PHE A 121 16.69 0.65 -12.77
C PHE A 121 18.13 0.99 -12.43
N TYR A 122 19.00 0.01 -12.21
CA TYR A 122 20.42 0.27 -11.94
C TYR A 122 21.11 0.92 -13.14
N ALA A 123 20.85 0.39 -14.34
CA ALA A 123 21.38 0.96 -15.58
C ALA A 123 20.71 2.30 -15.92
N GLY A 124 19.40 2.43 -15.70
CA GLY A 124 18.62 3.63 -16.03
C GLY A 124 18.64 4.72 -14.97
N ALA A 125 19.16 4.47 -13.77
CA ALA A 125 19.10 5.41 -12.64
C ALA A 125 19.58 6.83 -12.97
N PRO A 126 20.73 7.05 -13.63
CA PRO A 126 21.20 8.41 -13.93
C PRO A 126 20.23 9.20 -14.81
N VAL A 127 19.64 8.53 -15.81
CA VAL A 127 18.69 9.16 -16.74
C VAL A 127 17.35 9.42 -16.03
N LEU A 128 16.83 8.44 -15.30
CA LEU A 128 15.57 8.57 -14.59
C LEU A 128 15.59 9.65 -13.51
N LEU A 129 16.66 9.72 -12.73
CA LEU A 129 16.81 10.75 -11.70
C LEU A 129 16.91 12.15 -12.29
N ARG A 130 17.58 12.32 -13.43
CA ARG A 130 17.59 13.61 -14.16
C ARG A 130 16.20 13.96 -14.69
N LEU A 131 15.47 13.01 -15.23
CA LEU A 131 14.06 13.21 -15.66
C LEU A 131 13.14 13.61 -14.50
N PHE A 132 13.43 13.13 -13.29
CA PHE A 132 12.68 13.50 -12.09
C PHE A 132 13.14 14.82 -11.46
N GLY A 133 14.09 15.53 -12.08
CA GLY A 133 14.51 16.86 -11.68
C GLY A 133 15.80 16.93 -10.88
N ALA A 134 16.64 15.90 -10.91
CA ALA A 134 17.94 15.93 -10.26
C ALA A 134 18.85 16.98 -10.92
N SER A 135 19.33 17.94 -10.12
CA SER A 135 20.36 18.90 -10.49
C SER A 135 21.76 18.29 -10.37
N ASP A 136 22.77 18.97 -10.90
CA ASP A 136 24.16 18.54 -10.74
C ASP A 136 24.60 18.50 -9.26
N ALA A 137 23.96 19.29 -8.39
CA ALA A 137 24.22 19.29 -6.95
C ALA A 137 23.55 18.12 -6.22
N THR A 138 22.35 17.68 -6.64
CA THR A 138 21.58 16.63 -5.95
C THR A 138 21.79 15.24 -6.53
N LEU A 139 22.18 15.14 -7.81
CA LEU A 139 22.36 13.87 -8.52
C LEU A 139 23.38 12.92 -7.85
N PRO A 140 24.53 13.36 -7.34
CA PRO A 140 25.47 12.45 -6.67
C PRO A 140 24.86 11.75 -5.44
N TYR A 141 24.08 12.48 -4.65
CA TYR A 141 23.41 11.93 -3.48
C TYR A 141 22.27 10.98 -3.87
N ALA A 142 21.46 11.38 -4.85
CA ALA A 142 20.41 10.56 -5.40
C ALA A 142 20.93 9.24 -5.98
N LEU A 143 22.03 9.29 -6.74
CA LEU A 143 22.70 8.09 -7.29
C LEU A 143 23.31 7.21 -6.23
N SER A 144 23.98 7.81 -5.23
CA SER A 144 24.61 7.06 -4.13
C SER A 144 23.56 6.27 -3.33
N TYR A 145 22.39 6.87 -3.07
CA TYR A 145 21.29 6.21 -2.39
C TYR A 145 20.62 5.16 -3.27
N SER A 146 20.21 5.55 -4.48
CA SER A 146 19.42 4.71 -5.36
C SER A 146 20.16 3.46 -5.81
N ARG A 147 21.43 3.52 -6.13
CA ARG A 147 22.22 2.36 -6.56
C ARG A 147 22.30 1.29 -5.48
N ILE A 148 22.51 1.66 -4.23
CA ILE A 148 22.57 0.74 -3.11
C ILE A 148 21.14 0.15 -2.88
N TYR A 149 20.14 1.01 -2.87
CA TYR A 149 18.75 0.57 -2.66
C TYR A 149 18.28 -0.37 -3.77
N ILE A 150 18.54 -0.04 -5.04
CA ILE A 150 18.16 -0.86 -6.20
C ILE A 150 18.89 -2.21 -6.17
N ALA A 151 20.19 -2.24 -5.82
CA ALA A 151 20.93 -3.49 -5.66
C ALA A 151 20.33 -4.41 -4.58
N GLY A 152 19.75 -3.82 -3.51
CA GLY A 152 19.05 -4.54 -2.46
C GLY A 152 17.55 -4.67 -2.65
N SER A 153 16.98 -4.24 -3.77
CA SER A 153 15.53 -4.20 -4.00
C SER A 153 14.87 -5.58 -4.00
N VAL A 154 15.61 -6.65 -4.23
CA VAL A 154 15.13 -8.02 -4.09
C VAL A 154 14.56 -8.28 -2.70
N PHE A 155 15.19 -7.77 -1.65
CA PHE A 155 14.71 -7.93 -0.27
C PHE A 155 13.41 -7.15 -0.04
N VAL A 156 13.31 -5.95 -0.59
CA VAL A 156 12.11 -5.11 -0.53
C VAL A 156 10.94 -5.81 -1.23
N LEU A 157 11.16 -6.35 -2.43
CA LEU A 157 10.15 -7.09 -3.18
C LEU A 157 9.69 -8.33 -2.42
N VAL A 158 10.59 -9.08 -1.79
CA VAL A 158 10.24 -10.23 -0.96
C VAL A 158 9.40 -9.81 0.24
N VAL A 159 9.82 -8.76 0.96
CA VAL A 159 9.08 -8.29 2.14
C VAL A 159 7.67 -7.84 1.75
N LEU A 160 7.54 -6.96 0.78
CA LEU A 160 6.24 -6.41 0.39
C LEU A 160 5.37 -7.42 -0.35
N GLY A 161 5.95 -8.24 -1.20
CA GLY A 161 5.22 -9.19 -2.04
C GLY A 161 4.85 -10.49 -1.33
N MET A 162 5.67 -10.97 -0.38
CA MET A 162 5.42 -12.25 0.31
C MET A 162 4.76 -12.09 1.70
N ASN A 163 4.87 -10.93 2.33
CA ASN A 163 4.24 -10.70 3.64
C ASN A 163 2.70 -10.86 3.62
N PRO A 164 1.97 -10.45 2.57
CA PRO A 164 0.54 -10.72 2.44
C PRO A 164 0.15 -12.20 2.55
N PHE A 165 1.00 -13.12 2.09
CA PHE A 165 0.75 -14.56 2.19
C PHE A 165 0.84 -15.08 3.63
N ILE A 166 1.58 -14.41 4.52
CA ILE A 166 1.61 -14.71 5.96
C ILE A 166 0.29 -14.27 6.59
N THR A 167 -0.16 -13.05 6.28
CA THR A 167 -1.44 -12.52 6.78
C THR A 167 -2.62 -13.37 6.29
N THR A 168 -2.59 -13.81 5.05
CA THR A 168 -3.62 -14.65 4.41
C THR A 168 -3.84 -15.99 5.14
N GLN A 169 -2.79 -16.53 5.75
CA GLN A 169 -2.90 -17.72 6.57
C GLN A 169 -3.42 -17.44 8.01
N GLY A 170 -3.72 -16.16 8.32
CA GLY A 170 -4.18 -15.72 9.63
C GLY A 170 -3.07 -15.31 10.60
N PHE A 171 -1.80 -15.35 10.19
CA PHE A 171 -0.66 -14.97 11.03
C PHE A 171 -0.34 -13.47 10.97
N ALA A 172 -1.36 -12.60 11.12
CA ALA A 172 -1.19 -11.15 11.04
C ALA A 172 -0.18 -10.59 12.05
N LYS A 173 -0.07 -11.19 13.25
CA LYS A 173 0.96 -10.82 14.24
C LYS A 173 2.37 -11.11 13.73
N THR A 174 2.58 -12.24 13.07
CA THR A 174 3.88 -12.59 12.47
C THR A 174 4.24 -11.66 11.32
N SER A 175 3.24 -11.31 10.49
CA SER A 175 3.37 -10.31 9.43
C SER A 175 3.74 -8.93 9.99
N MET A 176 3.07 -8.47 11.05
CA MET A 176 3.40 -7.23 11.75
C MET A 176 4.84 -7.26 12.30
N LEU A 177 5.25 -8.36 12.91
CA LEU A 177 6.61 -8.50 13.45
C LEU A 177 7.69 -8.35 12.40
N THR A 178 7.44 -8.74 11.15
CA THR A 178 8.37 -8.48 10.03
C THR A 178 8.63 -6.98 9.89
N THR A 179 7.57 -6.17 9.90
CA THR A 179 7.67 -4.71 9.79
C THR A 179 8.33 -4.10 11.03
N VAL A 180 7.96 -4.56 12.22
CA VAL A 180 8.55 -4.07 13.49
C VAL A 180 10.05 -4.35 13.54
N ILE A 181 10.48 -5.58 13.22
CA ILE A 181 11.90 -5.97 13.22
C ILE A 181 12.67 -5.10 12.20
N GLY A 182 12.13 -4.96 10.98
CA GLY A 182 12.74 -4.11 9.97
C GLY A 182 12.88 -2.65 10.41
N ALA A 183 11.81 -2.07 10.99
CA ALA A 183 11.80 -0.70 11.48
C ALA A 183 12.81 -0.49 12.63
N VAL A 184 12.84 -1.37 13.61
CA VAL A 184 13.77 -1.29 14.76
C VAL A 184 15.22 -1.38 14.29
N ILE A 185 15.54 -2.32 13.40
CA ILE A 185 16.89 -2.47 12.84
C ILE A 185 17.28 -1.22 12.05
N ASN A 186 16.39 -0.69 11.22
CA ASN A 186 16.66 0.51 10.44
C ASN A 186 16.94 1.73 11.35
N ILE A 187 16.07 1.99 12.34
CA ILE A 187 16.22 3.11 13.29
C ILE A 187 17.52 3.01 14.08
N ILE A 188 17.99 1.81 14.40
CA ILE A 188 19.26 1.60 15.11
C ILE A 188 20.45 1.75 14.17
N LEU A 189 20.40 1.18 12.97
CA LEU A 189 21.50 1.19 12.01
C LEU A 189 21.71 2.55 11.36
N ASP A 190 20.64 3.32 11.12
CA ASP A 190 20.75 4.64 10.48
C ASP A 190 21.77 5.55 11.17
N PRO A 191 21.67 5.90 12.46
CA PRO A 191 22.63 6.78 13.11
C PRO A 191 24.04 6.16 13.16
N ILE A 192 24.16 4.85 13.29
CA ILE A 192 25.45 4.16 13.31
C ILE A 192 26.15 4.28 11.97
N LEU A 193 25.46 4.02 10.87
CA LEU A 193 26.05 4.03 9.52
C LEU A 193 26.16 5.44 8.96
N ILE A 194 25.18 6.31 9.20
CA ILE A 194 25.20 7.69 8.69
C ILE A 194 26.25 8.52 9.40
N PHE A 195 26.23 8.52 10.74
CA PHE A 195 27.06 9.41 11.58
C PHE A 195 28.28 8.67 12.15
N GLY A 196 28.11 7.46 12.69
CA GLY A 196 29.16 6.68 13.34
C GLY A 196 30.28 6.28 12.36
N PHE A 197 29.92 5.71 11.23
CA PHE A 197 30.83 5.34 10.17
C PHE A 197 31.06 6.46 9.13
N GLY A 198 30.33 7.58 9.24
CA GLY A 198 30.47 8.71 8.32
C GLY A 198 30.07 8.42 6.88
N LEU A 199 29.24 7.40 6.64
CA LEU A 199 28.79 7.00 5.30
C LEU A 199 27.76 7.95 4.68
N GLY A 200 27.17 8.84 5.49
CA GLY A 200 26.16 9.79 5.03
C GLY A 200 24.97 9.11 4.35
N VAL A 201 24.60 9.59 3.17
CA VAL A 201 23.45 9.07 2.40
C VAL A 201 23.59 7.57 2.05
N ARG A 202 24.82 7.10 1.80
CA ARG A 202 25.10 5.67 1.57
C ARG A 202 24.77 4.83 2.80
N GLY A 203 25.04 5.37 3.99
CA GLY A 203 24.72 4.72 5.26
C GLY A 203 23.23 4.49 5.43
N ALA A 204 22.38 5.49 5.10
CA ALA A 204 20.92 5.35 5.12
C ALA A 204 20.44 4.25 4.16
N ALA A 205 20.96 4.23 2.93
CA ALA A 205 20.59 3.18 1.97
C ALA A 205 21.00 1.78 2.43
N ILE A 206 22.20 1.62 2.98
CA ILE A 206 22.70 0.34 3.52
C ILE A 206 21.86 -0.10 4.71
N ALA A 207 21.53 0.79 5.64
CA ALA A 207 20.67 0.48 6.79
C ALA A 207 19.30 -0.02 6.35
N THR A 208 18.69 0.63 5.37
CA THR A 208 17.41 0.22 4.80
C THR A 208 17.50 -1.16 4.14
N VAL A 209 18.51 -1.39 3.30
CA VAL A 209 18.71 -2.69 2.63
C VAL A 209 18.95 -3.81 3.64
N LEU A 210 19.76 -3.59 4.67
CA LEU A 210 20.03 -4.59 5.71
C LEU A 210 18.77 -4.91 6.52
N SER A 211 17.98 -3.91 6.88
CA SER A 211 16.71 -4.10 7.58
C SER A 211 15.71 -4.92 6.74
N GLN A 212 15.62 -4.62 5.45
CA GLN A 212 14.79 -5.38 4.51
C GLN A 212 15.32 -6.81 4.29
N ALA A 213 16.64 -7.01 4.27
CA ALA A 213 17.24 -8.34 4.17
C ALA A 213 16.88 -9.23 5.37
N VAL A 214 16.92 -8.67 6.57
CA VAL A 214 16.48 -9.40 7.79
C VAL A 214 14.99 -9.70 7.73
N GLY A 215 14.15 -8.76 7.30
CA GLY A 215 12.73 -8.98 7.08
C GLY A 215 12.45 -10.08 6.06
N ALA A 216 13.15 -10.07 4.93
CA ALA A 216 13.05 -11.10 3.89
C ALA A 216 13.47 -12.48 4.42
N ALA A 217 14.58 -12.55 5.14
CA ALA A 217 15.03 -13.79 5.77
C ALA A 217 14.00 -14.34 6.77
N TRP A 218 13.39 -13.46 7.56
CA TRP A 218 12.30 -13.81 8.49
C TRP A 218 11.10 -14.42 7.77
N ILE A 219 10.65 -13.79 6.69
CA ILE A 219 9.51 -14.26 5.87
C ILE A 219 9.83 -15.64 5.25
N ILE A 220 10.99 -15.78 4.62
CA ILE A 220 11.40 -17.05 4.00
C ILE A 220 11.50 -18.15 5.05
N ARG A 221 12.14 -17.87 6.19
CA ARG A 221 12.23 -18.81 7.31
C ARG A 221 10.85 -19.22 7.84
N PHE A 222 9.90 -18.29 7.91
CA PHE A 222 8.54 -18.60 8.30
C PHE A 222 7.84 -19.47 7.27
N LEU A 223 7.84 -19.08 5.99
CA LEU A 223 7.14 -19.80 4.90
C LEU A 223 7.76 -21.17 4.57
N THR A 224 9.01 -21.42 4.92
CA THR A 224 9.67 -22.73 4.79
C THR A 224 9.63 -23.55 6.06
N GLY A 225 9.26 -22.93 7.18
CA GLY A 225 9.28 -23.50 8.53
C GLY A 225 8.13 -24.48 8.82
N LYS A 226 8.08 -24.93 10.08
CA LYS A 226 7.05 -25.88 10.55
C LYS A 226 5.78 -25.19 11.06
N LYS A 227 5.84 -23.90 11.37
CA LYS A 227 4.73 -23.13 11.95
C LYS A 227 3.72 -22.62 10.91
N THR A 228 4.13 -22.51 9.65
CA THR A 228 3.26 -22.08 8.56
C THR A 228 2.25 -23.15 8.17
N ILE A 229 1.05 -22.76 7.82
CA ILE A 229 0.02 -23.67 7.28
C ILE A 229 0.39 -24.07 5.84
N LEU A 230 0.76 -23.08 5.03
CA LEU A 230 1.14 -23.25 3.63
C LEU A 230 2.63 -23.01 3.47
N ARG A 231 3.31 -23.94 2.83
CA ARG A 231 4.76 -23.86 2.68
C ARG A 231 5.18 -23.43 1.29
N LEU A 232 6.24 -22.63 1.25
CA LEU A 232 7.00 -22.39 0.05
C LEU A 232 7.76 -23.69 -0.30
N ARG A 233 7.39 -24.35 -1.41
CA ARG A 233 7.95 -25.62 -1.83
C ARG A 233 8.81 -25.47 -3.06
N ARG A 234 9.99 -26.09 -3.04
CA ARG A 234 10.92 -26.10 -4.18
C ARG A 234 10.31 -26.76 -5.42
N ASP A 235 9.51 -27.80 -5.22
CA ASP A 235 8.86 -28.55 -6.31
C ASP A 235 7.86 -27.70 -7.09
N TYR A 236 7.32 -26.62 -6.48
CA TYR A 236 6.32 -25.74 -7.09
C TYR A 236 6.89 -24.38 -7.54
N LEU A 237 8.22 -24.23 -7.58
CA LEU A 237 8.87 -23.00 -8.07
C LEU A 237 8.85 -22.88 -9.59
N ARG A 238 8.56 -23.96 -10.31
CA ARG A 238 8.41 -23.90 -11.79
C ARG A 238 7.21 -23.02 -12.14
N PRO A 239 7.39 -22.00 -12.99
CA PRO A 239 6.33 -21.08 -13.33
C PRO A 239 5.24 -21.78 -14.16
N GLU A 240 4.01 -21.80 -13.65
CA GLU A 240 2.82 -22.31 -14.32
C GLU A 240 1.95 -21.13 -14.79
N LYS A 241 1.78 -20.95 -16.11
CA LYS A 241 0.99 -19.84 -16.68
C LYS A 241 -0.44 -19.80 -16.13
N GLN A 242 -1.05 -20.96 -15.92
CA GLN A 242 -2.41 -21.08 -15.39
C GLN A 242 -2.55 -20.54 -13.98
N ILE A 243 -1.47 -20.48 -13.19
CA ILE A 243 -1.43 -19.93 -11.84
C ILE A 243 -1.02 -18.45 -11.88
N ILE A 244 0.00 -18.13 -12.66
CA ILE A 244 0.60 -16.79 -12.69
C ILE A 244 -0.35 -15.76 -13.32
N LEU A 245 -0.98 -16.06 -14.46
CA LEU A 245 -1.83 -15.11 -15.15
C LEU A 245 -3.02 -14.63 -14.30
N PRO A 246 -3.77 -15.50 -13.60
CA PRO A 246 -4.83 -15.04 -12.71
C PRO A 246 -4.32 -14.23 -11.50
N VAL A 247 -3.13 -14.55 -10.96
CA VAL A 247 -2.50 -13.76 -9.89
C VAL A 247 -2.19 -12.36 -10.39
N LEU A 248 -1.52 -12.23 -11.51
CA LEU A 248 -1.19 -10.93 -12.11
C LEU A 248 -2.46 -10.16 -12.52
N ALA A 249 -3.46 -10.84 -13.08
CA ALA A 249 -4.72 -10.21 -13.46
C ALA A 249 -5.45 -9.58 -12.26
N LEU A 250 -5.44 -10.24 -11.10
CA LEU A 250 -6.04 -9.70 -9.88
C LEU A 250 -5.19 -8.57 -9.29
N GLY A 251 -3.87 -8.71 -9.31
CA GLY A 251 -2.94 -7.74 -8.74
C GLY A 251 -2.76 -6.47 -9.56
N ILE A 252 -3.14 -6.47 -10.85
CA ILE A 252 -2.95 -5.32 -11.75
C ILE A 252 -3.72 -4.08 -11.26
N SER A 253 -4.83 -4.24 -10.56
CA SER A 253 -5.56 -3.11 -9.95
C SER A 253 -4.73 -2.41 -8.88
N SER A 254 -4.05 -3.15 -8.00
CA SER A 254 -3.13 -2.57 -7.01
C SER A 254 -1.90 -1.94 -7.67
N PHE A 255 -1.38 -2.57 -8.72
CA PHE A 255 -0.29 -2.02 -9.51
C PHE A 255 -0.66 -0.67 -10.12
N VAL A 256 -1.82 -0.57 -10.77
CA VAL A 256 -2.33 0.68 -11.36
C VAL A 256 -2.54 1.73 -10.28
N MET A 257 -3.12 1.37 -9.13
CA MET A 257 -3.34 2.30 -8.03
C MET A 257 -2.04 2.92 -7.51
N LEU A 258 -1.00 2.13 -7.33
CA LEU A 258 0.30 2.60 -6.83
C LEU A 258 1.10 3.35 -7.90
N SER A 259 1.11 2.86 -9.14
CA SER A 259 1.84 3.51 -10.24
C SER A 259 1.26 4.88 -10.59
N THR A 260 -0.05 5.07 -10.44
CA THR A 260 -0.71 6.34 -10.72
C THR A 260 -0.54 7.39 -9.63
N GLU A 261 -0.07 7.03 -8.42
CA GLU A 261 0.19 8.02 -7.35
C GLU A 261 1.22 9.07 -7.77
N SER A 262 2.29 8.66 -8.46
CA SER A 262 3.30 9.60 -8.96
C SER A 262 2.73 10.55 -10.01
N LEU A 263 1.89 10.05 -10.92
CA LEU A 263 1.20 10.88 -11.91
C LEU A 263 0.26 11.89 -11.26
N LEU A 264 -0.47 11.48 -10.23
CA LEU A 264 -1.36 12.36 -9.48
C LEU A 264 -0.57 13.46 -8.76
N SER A 265 0.51 13.09 -8.08
CA SER A 265 1.38 14.04 -7.40
C SER A 265 1.93 15.10 -8.35
N ILE A 266 2.40 14.69 -9.53
CA ILE A 266 2.88 15.61 -10.58
C ILE A 266 1.75 16.49 -11.10
N SER A 267 0.57 15.91 -11.35
CA SER A 267 -0.59 16.64 -11.88
C SER A 267 -1.07 17.71 -10.91
N PHE A 268 -1.19 17.37 -9.62
CA PHE A 268 -1.54 18.35 -8.58
C PHE A 268 -0.47 19.42 -8.43
N SER A 269 0.80 19.02 -8.27
CA SER A 269 1.89 19.97 -8.05
C SER A 269 2.05 20.95 -9.22
N SER A 270 1.99 20.46 -10.46
CA SER A 270 2.11 21.32 -11.65
C SER A 270 0.93 22.29 -11.81
N SER A 271 -0.28 21.82 -11.56
CA SER A 271 -1.49 22.65 -11.64
C SER A 271 -1.53 23.69 -10.52
N LEU A 272 -1.18 23.30 -9.28
CA LEU A 272 -1.14 24.20 -8.13
C LEU A 272 -0.02 25.23 -8.26
N ALA A 273 1.17 24.84 -8.74
CA ALA A 273 2.26 25.76 -9.01
C ALA A 273 1.87 26.81 -10.07
N ARG A 274 1.16 26.38 -11.11
CA ARG A 274 0.72 27.27 -12.20
C ARG A 274 -0.33 28.28 -11.74
N TYR A 275 -1.30 27.89 -10.93
CA TYR A 275 -2.45 28.72 -10.58
C TYR A 275 -2.35 29.35 -9.19
N GLY A 276 -1.68 28.72 -8.24
CA GLY A 276 -1.62 29.14 -6.84
C GLY A 276 -0.22 29.43 -6.28
N GLY A 277 0.82 29.14 -7.09
CA GLY A 277 2.21 29.36 -6.66
C GLY A 277 2.68 28.42 -5.54
N ASP A 278 3.81 28.78 -4.93
CA ASP A 278 4.49 27.96 -3.93
C ASP A 278 3.67 27.69 -2.67
N VAL A 279 2.81 28.66 -2.28
CA VAL A 279 1.92 28.50 -1.12
C VAL A 279 0.91 27.38 -1.33
N ALA A 280 0.34 27.29 -2.54
CA ALA A 280 -0.60 26.23 -2.87
C ALA A 280 0.07 24.84 -2.90
N VAL A 281 1.29 24.75 -3.42
CA VAL A 281 2.09 23.52 -3.41
C VAL A 281 2.47 23.13 -1.98
N GLY A 282 2.86 24.09 -1.15
CA GLY A 282 3.14 23.88 0.27
C GLY A 282 1.91 23.38 1.04
N ALA A 283 0.75 23.99 0.80
CA ALA A 283 -0.51 23.52 1.38
C ALA A 283 -0.85 22.09 0.95
N MET A 284 -0.65 21.74 -0.32
CA MET A 284 -0.87 20.38 -0.82
C MET A 284 0.03 19.35 -0.13
N THR A 285 1.27 19.70 0.18
CA THR A 285 2.20 18.83 0.91
C THR A 285 1.66 18.49 2.31
N VAL A 286 1.14 19.49 3.03
CA VAL A 286 0.51 19.30 4.34
C VAL A 286 -0.75 18.44 4.22
N ILE A 287 -1.61 18.74 3.24
CA ILE A 287 -2.85 18.00 2.99
C ILE A 287 -2.57 16.54 2.66
N THR A 288 -1.57 16.26 1.82
CA THR A 288 -1.16 14.89 1.46
C THR A 288 -0.68 14.12 2.69
N SER A 289 0.10 14.76 3.56
CA SER A 289 0.57 14.15 4.81
C SER A 289 -0.60 13.82 5.75
N ALA A 290 -1.56 14.73 5.88
CA ALA A 290 -2.78 14.48 6.65
C ALA A 290 -3.65 13.37 6.03
N SER A 291 -3.75 13.30 4.70
CA SER A 291 -4.49 12.24 3.99
C SER A 291 -3.91 10.85 4.23
N GLN A 292 -2.59 10.73 4.37
CA GLN A 292 -1.94 9.45 4.71
C GLN A 292 -2.39 8.92 6.08
N LEU A 293 -2.61 9.80 7.07
CA LEU A 293 -3.15 9.41 8.38
C LEU A 293 -4.55 8.80 8.28
N CYS A 294 -5.35 9.22 7.29
CA CYS A 294 -6.64 8.62 7.01
C CYS A 294 -6.50 7.27 6.29
N THR A 295 -5.68 7.22 5.25
CA THR A 295 -5.61 6.09 4.32
C THR A 295 -4.96 4.85 4.93
N LEU A 296 -3.89 5.01 5.73
CA LEU A 296 -3.13 3.88 6.27
C LEU A 296 -3.96 2.97 7.20
N PRO A 297 -4.76 3.48 8.16
CA PRO A 297 -5.61 2.62 8.97
C PRO A 297 -6.68 1.88 8.15
N ILE A 298 -7.25 2.52 7.13
CA ILE A 298 -8.24 1.88 6.26
C ILE A 298 -7.60 0.72 5.49
N GLN A 299 -6.40 0.92 4.96
CA GLN A 299 -5.64 -0.15 4.30
C GLN A 299 -5.35 -1.30 5.26
N GLY A 300 -4.96 -1.00 6.50
CA GLY A 300 -4.75 -2.01 7.53
C GLY A 300 -6.01 -2.82 7.86
N ILE A 301 -7.17 -2.15 7.96
CA ILE A 301 -8.47 -2.80 8.18
C ILE A 301 -8.78 -3.75 7.01
N CYS A 302 -8.64 -3.27 5.77
CA CYS A 302 -8.94 -4.06 4.57
C CYS A 302 -7.96 -5.24 4.40
N GLN A 303 -6.67 -5.05 4.67
CA GLN A 303 -5.67 -6.12 4.65
C GLN A 303 -5.94 -7.19 5.71
N GLY A 304 -6.41 -6.79 6.89
CA GLY A 304 -6.84 -7.73 7.93
C GLY A 304 -8.14 -8.45 7.60
N GLY A 305 -9.07 -7.80 6.90
CA GLY A 305 -10.35 -8.37 6.49
C GLY A 305 -10.28 -9.28 5.27
N GLN A 306 -9.31 -9.07 4.39
CA GLN A 306 -9.14 -9.80 3.15
C GLN A 306 -9.04 -11.33 3.36
N PRO A 307 -8.21 -11.87 4.26
CA PRO A 307 -8.13 -13.31 4.49
C PRO A 307 -9.46 -13.92 4.94
N VAL A 308 -10.21 -13.20 5.77
CA VAL A 308 -11.51 -13.67 6.29
C VAL A 308 -12.53 -13.80 5.17
N MET A 309 -12.64 -12.76 4.34
CA MET A 309 -13.57 -12.79 3.20
C MET A 309 -13.18 -13.82 2.16
N SER A 310 -11.90 -13.85 1.75
CA SER A 310 -11.40 -14.77 0.71
C SER A 310 -11.52 -16.23 1.13
N PHE A 311 -11.15 -16.57 2.36
CA PHE A 311 -11.25 -17.94 2.89
C PHE A 311 -12.72 -18.40 2.94
N ASN A 312 -13.62 -17.60 3.56
CA ASN A 312 -15.02 -17.96 3.69
C ASN A 312 -15.74 -17.98 2.34
N PHE A 313 -15.32 -17.17 1.38
CA PHE A 313 -15.79 -17.23 0.00
C PHE A 313 -15.38 -18.55 -0.67
N GLY A 314 -14.12 -18.96 -0.53
CA GLY A 314 -13.63 -20.26 -1.01
C GLY A 314 -14.35 -21.43 -0.37
N ALA A 315 -14.66 -21.34 0.93
CA ALA A 315 -15.39 -22.35 1.70
C ALA A 315 -16.93 -22.34 1.45
N GLY A 316 -17.45 -21.45 0.60
CA GLY A 316 -18.88 -21.35 0.30
C GLY A 316 -19.72 -20.78 1.45
N LYS A 317 -19.12 -20.21 2.50
CA LYS A 317 -19.80 -19.67 3.69
C LYS A 317 -20.32 -18.25 3.47
N LYS A 318 -21.35 -18.08 2.62
CA LYS A 318 -21.89 -16.79 2.19
C LYS A 318 -22.27 -15.85 3.33
N ALA A 319 -22.90 -16.37 4.38
CA ALA A 319 -23.32 -15.57 5.55
C ALA A 319 -22.13 -14.92 6.24
N ARG A 320 -21.02 -15.65 6.41
CA ARG A 320 -19.80 -15.13 7.03
C ARG A 320 -19.10 -14.10 6.16
N VAL A 321 -19.12 -14.25 4.83
CA VAL A 321 -18.59 -13.24 3.89
C VAL A 321 -19.41 -11.94 4.02
N LYS A 322 -20.72 -12.02 4.07
CA LYS A 322 -21.60 -10.86 4.26
C LYS A 322 -21.36 -10.16 5.61
N GLU A 323 -21.21 -10.93 6.67
CA GLU A 323 -20.91 -10.40 8.01
C GLU A 323 -19.55 -9.71 8.05
N ALA A 324 -18.50 -10.33 7.49
CA ALA A 324 -17.17 -9.77 7.40
C ALA A 324 -17.15 -8.47 6.58
N PHE A 325 -17.83 -8.44 5.45
CA PHE A 325 -17.96 -7.23 4.64
C PHE A 325 -18.68 -6.10 5.38
N ARG A 326 -19.82 -6.40 6.02
CA ARG A 326 -20.55 -5.40 6.81
C ARG A 326 -19.71 -4.80 7.92
N PHE A 327 -18.97 -5.64 8.64
CA PHE A 327 -18.08 -5.19 9.71
C PHE A 327 -16.97 -4.30 9.15
N GLN A 328 -16.31 -4.71 8.07
CA GLN A 328 -15.26 -3.92 7.41
C GLN A 328 -15.80 -2.58 6.89
N LEU A 329 -16.94 -2.59 6.20
CA LEU A 329 -17.60 -1.40 5.66
C LEU A 329 -17.97 -0.41 6.76
N THR A 330 -18.56 -0.91 7.85
CA THR A 330 -18.96 -0.08 9.01
C THR A 330 -17.73 0.55 9.68
N LEU A 331 -16.67 -0.24 9.87
CA LEU A 331 -15.46 0.25 10.52
C LEU A 331 -14.73 1.29 9.66
N CYS A 332 -14.57 1.02 8.36
CA CYS A 332 -13.97 1.98 7.42
C CYS A 332 -14.81 3.25 7.29
N GLY A 333 -16.13 3.11 7.14
CA GLY A 333 -17.05 4.25 7.02
C GLY A 333 -17.09 5.10 8.30
N ALA A 334 -17.17 4.48 9.47
CA ALA A 334 -17.15 5.19 10.75
C ALA A 334 -15.83 5.96 10.95
N TYR A 335 -14.70 5.33 10.63
CA TYR A 335 -13.39 5.97 10.73
C TYR A 335 -13.26 7.16 9.78
N THR A 336 -13.65 7.01 8.51
CA THR A 336 -13.54 8.11 7.54
C THR A 336 -14.53 9.24 7.80
N CYS A 337 -15.74 8.94 8.29
CA CYS A 337 -16.67 9.97 8.71
C CYS A 337 -16.16 10.76 9.93
N LEU A 338 -15.57 10.07 10.92
CA LEU A 338 -14.95 10.72 12.07
C LEU A 338 -13.75 11.59 11.65
N PHE A 339 -12.89 11.07 10.77
CA PHE A 339 -11.75 11.79 10.23
C PHE A 339 -12.19 13.02 9.42
N TRP A 340 -13.20 12.86 8.56
CA TRP A 340 -13.82 13.96 7.83
C TRP A 340 -14.33 15.05 8.76
N LEU A 341 -15.05 14.68 9.81
CA LEU A 341 -15.56 15.64 10.80
C LEU A 341 -14.42 16.40 11.46
N LEU A 342 -13.33 15.72 11.84
CA LEU A 342 -12.13 16.35 12.41
C LEU A 342 -11.51 17.35 11.44
N MET A 343 -11.38 17.00 10.15
CA MET A 343 -10.81 17.87 9.13
C MET A 343 -11.70 19.08 8.80
N MET A 344 -13.03 18.93 8.89
CA MET A 344 -13.97 20.02 8.66
C MET A 344 -14.02 20.99 9.83
N LEU A 345 -13.95 20.50 11.07
CA LEU A 345 -14.05 21.31 12.29
C LEU A 345 -12.72 21.97 12.68
N PHE A 346 -11.60 21.22 12.57
CA PHE A 346 -10.30 21.63 13.10
C PHE A 346 -9.16 21.61 12.07
N PRO A 347 -9.36 22.08 10.83
CA PRO A 347 -8.31 21.97 9.80
C PRO A 347 -7.07 22.79 10.15
N GLY A 348 -7.25 23.96 10.82
CA GLY A 348 -6.14 24.80 11.24
C GLY A 348 -5.27 24.18 12.33
N ALA A 349 -5.87 23.45 13.27
CA ALA A 349 -5.13 22.71 14.28
C ALA A 349 -4.29 21.58 13.65
N VAL A 350 -4.86 20.87 12.68
CA VAL A 350 -4.15 19.83 11.95
C VAL A 350 -3.01 20.41 11.11
N ALA A 351 -3.24 21.51 10.39
CA ALA A 351 -2.19 22.20 9.64
C ALA A 351 -1.05 22.68 10.56
N GLY A 352 -1.39 23.18 11.76
CA GLY A 352 -0.43 23.63 12.76
C GLY A 352 0.50 22.53 13.33
N ILE A 353 0.14 21.23 13.16
CA ILE A 353 1.03 20.12 13.50
C ILE A 353 2.21 20.05 12.53
N PHE A 354 2.00 20.42 11.26
CA PHE A 354 2.98 20.28 10.20
C PHE A 354 3.82 21.53 9.94
N THR A 355 3.29 22.71 10.27
CA THR A 355 3.99 23.99 10.04
C THR A 355 3.64 25.01 11.12
N SER A 356 4.58 25.91 11.38
CA SER A 356 4.39 27.08 12.27
C SER A 356 4.13 28.40 11.50
N ASP A 357 4.22 28.37 10.16
CA ASP A 357 3.96 29.54 9.31
C ASP A 357 2.46 29.85 9.28
N THR A 358 2.08 31.00 9.87
CA THR A 358 0.69 31.43 10.01
C THR A 358 -0.02 31.64 8.67
N ALA A 359 0.69 32.17 7.67
CA ALA A 359 0.14 32.38 6.33
C ALA A 359 -0.16 31.06 5.64
N LEU A 360 0.77 30.10 5.74
CA LEU A 360 0.59 28.76 5.22
C LEU A 360 -0.53 27.99 5.94
N ILE A 361 -0.65 28.14 7.27
CA ILE A 361 -1.74 27.54 8.06
C ILE A 361 -3.10 28.06 7.59
N GLN A 362 -3.26 29.36 7.39
CA GLN A 362 -4.52 29.95 6.94
C GLN A 362 -4.89 29.45 5.53
N TYR A 363 -3.93 29.43 4.61
CA TYR A 363 -4.15 28.93 3.26
C TYR A 363 -4.49 27.44 3.25
N THR A 364 -3.75 26.65 4.03
CA THR A 364 -3.96 25.20 4.16
C THR A 364 -5.31 24.89 4.79
N THR A 365 -5.76 25.69 5.76
CA THR A 365 -7.09 25.55 6.39
C THR A 365 -8.22 25.65 5.36
N TRP A 366 -8.14 26.65 4.49
CA TRP A 366 -9.09 26.82 3.40
C TRP A 366 -9.00 25.67 2.39
N ALA A 367 -7.80 25.33 1.90
CA ALA A 367 -7.57 24.30 0.91
C ALA A 367 -7.95 22.90 1.44
N MET A 368 -7.65 22.60 2.70
CA MET A 368 -7.95 21.31 3.34
C MET A 368 -9.47 21.06 3.45
N ARG A 369 -10.26 22.08 3.76
CA ARG A 369 -11.72 21.94 3.78
C ARG A 369 -12.29 21.58 2.41
N ILE A 370 -11.71 22.09 1.34
CA ILE A 370 -12.14 21.77 -0.02
C ILE A 370 -11.68 20.37 -0.41
N TYR A 371 -10.38 20.12 -0.31
CA TYR A 371 -9.78 18.86 -0.73
C TYR A 371 -10.33 17.64 0.02
N MET A 372 -10.54 17.77 1.32
CA MET A 372 -11.04 16.67 2.15
C MET A 372 -12.56 16.62 2.28
N ALA A 373 -13.30 17.45 1.55
CA ALA A 373 -14.77 17.46 1.62
C ALA A 373 -15.39 16.09 1.28
N GLY A 374 -14.76 15.31 0.39
CA GLY A 374 -15.22 13.99 -0.04
C GLY A 374 -14.61 12.80 0.71
N ILE A 375 -13.70 13.02 1.66
CA ILE A 375 -12.90 11.94 2.26
C ILE A 375 -13.76 10.91 3.04
N PHE A 376 -14.95 11.31 3.53
CA PHE A 376 -15.91 10.38 4.15
C PHE A 376 -16.33 9.26 3.19
N ALA A 377 -16.43 9.55 1.89
CA ALA A 377 -16.82 8.60 0.86
C ALA A 377 -15.69 7.60 0.53
N MET A 378 -14.43 7.97 0.75
CA MET A 378 -13.26 7.16 0.43
C MET A 378 -13.26 5.83 1.21
N GLY A 379 -13.73 5.81 2.47
CA GLY A 379 -13.81 4.59 3.27
C GLY A 379 -14.73 3.54 2.65
N PHE A 380 -15.88 3.97 2.13
CA PHE A 380 -16.81 3.09 1.42
C PHE A 380 -16.24 2.59 0.10
N GLN A 381 -15.58 3.48 -0.66
CA GLN A 381 -14.95 3.14 -1.92
C GLN A 381 -13.85 2.09 -1.74
N ILE A 382 -12.91 2.31 -0.81
CA ILE A 382 -11.80 1.38 -0.56
C ILE A 382 -12.32 0.05 -0.02
N ALA A 383 -13.26 0.06 0.92
CA ALA A 383 -13.82 -1.17 1.47
C ALA A 383 -14.49 -2.04 0.40
N CYS A 384 -15.30 -1.45 -0.49
CA CYS A 384 -15.95 -2.18 -1.59
C CYS A 384 -14.93 -2.68 -2.62
N GLN A 385 -13.96 -1.86 -3.00
CA GLN A 385 -12.95 -2.24 -3.99
C GLN A 385 -12.04 -3.36 -3.47
N GLN A 386 -11.56 -3.27 -2.24
CA GLN A 386 -10.75 -4.33 -1.62
C GLN A 386 -11.55 -5.62 -1.44
N SER A 387 -12.86 -5.51 -1.22
CA SER A 387 -13.74 -6.69 -1.17
C SER A 387 -13.88 -7.37 -2.54
N PHE A 388 -13.94 -6.62 -3.65
CA PHE A 388 -13.87 -7.22 -4.98
C PHE A 388 -12.57 -8.00 -5.20
N MET A 389 -11.43 -7.47 -4.72
CA MET A 389 -10.14 -8.18 -4.78
C MET A 389 -10.17 -9.44 -3.93
N ALA A 390 -10.69 -9.35 -2.70
CA ALA A 390 -10.83 -10.50 -1.79
C ALA A 390 -11.70 -11.62 -2.38
N LEU A 391 -12.69 -11.26 -3.19
CA LEU A 391 -13.56 -12.21 -3.91
C LEU A 391 -13.01 -12.62 -5.29
N GLY A 392 -11.78 -12.27 -5.63
CA GLY A 392 -11.13 -12.65 -6.87
C GLY A 392 -11.67 -11.97 -8.14
N GLN A 393 -12.37 -10.83 -8.01
CA GLN A 393 -13.03 -10.13 -9.13
C GLN A 393 -12.06 -9.16 -9.84
N ALA A 394 -11.08 -9.69 -10.56
CA ALA A 394 -9.99 -8.93 -11.19
C ALA A 394 -10.47 -7.82 -12.14
N LYS A 395 -11.39 -8.14 -13.07
CA LYS A 395 -11.86 -7.19 -14.10
C LYS A 395 -12.58 -5.99 -13.49
N VAL A 396 -13.45 -6.24 -12.52
CA VAL A 396 -14.23 -5.18 -11.86
C VAL A 396 -13.32 -4.32 -11.01
N SER A 397 -12.41 -4.94 -10.24
CA SER A 397 -11.45 -4.22 -9.41
C SER A 397 -10.54 -3.31 -10.24
N LEU A 398 -10.04 -3.78 -11.37
CA LEU A 398 -9.23 -2.98 -12.28
C LEU A 398 -10.01 -1.79 -12.86
N LEU A 399 -11.24 -2.04 -13.33
CA LEU A 399 -12.08 -0.98 -13.89
C LEU A 399 -12.33 0.13 -12.87
N LEU A 400 -12.64 -0.23 -11.62
CA LEU A 400 -12.89 0.74 -10.55
C LEU A 400 -11.63 1.48 -10.11
N ALA A 401 -10.47 0.82 -10.13
CA ALA A 401 -9.18 1.46 -9.87
C ALA A 401 -8.85 2.52 -10.93
N CYS A 402 -9.01 2.19 -12.22
CA CYS A 402 -8.83 3.12 -13.33
C CYS A 402 -9.86 4.25 -13.31
N LEU A 403 -11.11 3.96 -12.96
CA LEU A 403 -12.19 4.94 -12.90
C LEU A 403 -11.84 6.10 -11.97
N ARG A 404 -11.45 5.83 -10.73
CA ARG A 404 -11.19 6.87 -9.74
C ARG A 404 -10.02 7.77 -10.14
N LYS A 405 -8.88 7.18 -10.47
CA LYS A 405 -7.63 7.94 -10.65
C LYS A 405 -7.42 8.43 -12.07
N ILE A 406 -7.59 7.56 -13.05
CA ILE A 406 -7.26 7.87 -14.45
C ILE A 406 -8.43 8.54 -15.16
N ILE A 407 -9.65 8.04 -14.98
CA ILE A 407 -10.82 8.51 -15.73
C ILE A 407 -11.44 9.76 -15.07
N LEU A 408 -11.49 9.82 -13.74
CA LEU A 408 -12.11 10.93 -13.02
C LEU A 408 -11.08 11.96 -12.55
N LEU A 409 -10.15 11.57 -11.67
CA LEU A 409 -9.33 12.53 -10.94
C LEU A 409 -8.36 13.30 -11.85
N ILE A 410 -7.55 12.64 -12.66
CA ILE A 410 -6.57 13.29 -13.51
C ILE A 410 -7.26 14.28 -14.48
N PRO A 411 -8.31 13.91 -15.23
CA PRO A 411 -9.00 14.88 -16.09
C PRO A 411 -9.61 16.05 -15.31
N LEU A 412 -10.20 15.81 -14.13
CA LEU A 412 -10.80 16.87 -13.32
C LEU A 412 -9.78 17.89 -12.83
N ILE A 413 -8.55 17.47 -12.49
CA ILE A 413 -7.45 18.37 -12.08
C ILE A 413 -7.15 19.40 -13.20
N PHE A 414 -7.28 19.02 -14.47
CA PHE A 414 -7.01 19.91 -15.60
C PHE A 414 -8.26 20.63 -16.13
N ILE A 415 -9.45 20.04 -16.00
CA ILE A 415 -10.70 20.60 -16.54
C ILE A 415 -11.32 21.63 -15.59
N LEU A 416 -11.44 21.32 -14.29
CA LEU A 416 -12.13 22.19 -13.33
C LEU A 416 -11.52 23.59 -13.20
N PRO A 417 -10.19 23.78 -13.26
CA PRO A 417 -9.60 25.12 -13.23
C PRO A 417 -10.05 26.03 -14.37
N HIS A 418 -10.46 25.46 -15.51
CA HIS A 418 -10.95 26.24 -16.66
C HIS A 418 -12.45 26.55 -16.61
N LEU A 419 -13.20 25.77 -15.79
CA LEU A 419 -14.64 25.93 -15.66
C LEU A 419 -15.04 26.85 -14.51
N LEU A 420 -14.15 27.05 -13.54
CA LEU A 420 -14.46 27.80 -12.31
C LEU A 420 -13.76 29.16 -12.29
N PRO A 421 -14.38 30.19 -11.67
CA PRO A 421 -13.80 31.53 -11.55
C PRO A 421 -12.45 31.55 -10.82
N ASN A 422 -12.27 30.67 -9.84
CA ASN A 422 -11.02 30.49 -9.11
C ASN A 422 -10.37 29.17 -9.54
N PRO A 423 -9.30 29.21 -10.37
CA PRO A 423 -8.64 27.99 -10.85
C PRO A 423 -8.05 27.11 -9.74
N VAL A 424 -7.48 27.71 -8.70
CA VAL A 424 -6.91 26.97 -7.57
C VAL A 424 -7.99 26.19 -6.80
N PHE A 425 -9.14 26.80 -6.59
CA PHE A 425 -10.30 26.13 -6.03
C PHE A 425 -10.70 24.92 -6.88
N GLY A 426 -10.68 25.06 -8.20
CA GLY A 426 -10.97 23.98 -9.14
C GLY A 426 -9.99 22.80 -9.00
N VAL A 427 -8.69 23.05 -8.81
CA VAL A 427 -7.69 22.01 -8.61
C VAL A 427 -7.97 21.24 -7.32
N PHE A 428 -8.20 21.91 -6.22
CA PHE A 428 -8.52 21.25 -4.94
C PHE A 428 -9.86 20.53 -4.96
N LEU A 429 -10.85 21.06 -5.68
CA LEU A 429 -12.19 20.47 -5.81
C LEU A 429 -12.19 19.16 -6.61
N ALA A 430 -11.17 18.92 -7.44
CA ALA A 430 -11.07 17.70 -8.25
C ALA A 430 -11.07 16.42 -7.37
N GLU A 431 -10.42 16.43 -6.23
CA GLU A 431 -10.36 15.27 -5.33
C GLU A 431 -11.74 14.89 -4.76
N PRO A 432 -12.47 15.79 -4.04
CA PRO A 432 -13.76 15.41 -3.48
C PRO A 432 -14.80 15.03 -4.53
N VAL A 433 -14.79 15.67 -5.70
CA VAL A 433 -15.70 15.32 -6.81
C VAL A 433 -15.38 13.91 -7.30
N SER A 434 -14.11 13.59 -7.53
CA SER A 434 -13.67 12.27 -7.93
C SER A 434 -13.99 11.21 -6.86
N ASP A 435 -13.74 11.50 -5.60
CA ASP A 435 -14.00 10.59 -4.49
C ASP A 435 -15.48 10.24 -4.35
N ILE A 436 -16.35 11.24 -4.38
CA ILE A 436 -17.80 11.03 -4.26
C ILE A 436 -18.34 10.24 -5.45
N LEU A 437 -17.94 10.61 -6.67
CA LEU A 437 -18.37 9.89 -7.88
C LEU A 437 -17.85 8.45 -7.89
N ALA A 438 -16.57 8.25 -7.62
CA ALA A 438 -15.97 6.92 -7.58
C ALA A 438 -16.57 6.05 -6.46
N ALA A 439 -16.78 6.61 -5.27
CA ALA A 439 -17.41 5.92 -4.16
C ALA A 439 -18.85 5.50 -4.50
N THR A 440 -19.62 6.39 -5.10
CA THR A 440 -21.00 6.11 -5.51
C THR A 440 -21.04 4.98 -6.54
N ILE A 441 -20.25 5.08 -7.61
CA ILE A 441 -20.21 4.06 -8.68
C ILE A 441 -19.70 2.73 -8.11
N THR A 442 -18.64 2.74 -7.30
CA THR A 442 -18.06 1.52 -6.70
C THR A 442 -19.05 0.84 -5.77
N THR A 443 -19.74 1.59 -4.91
CA THR A 443 -20.70 1.08 -3.94
C THR A 443 -21.92 0.49 -4.65
N ILE A 444 -22.50 1.20 -5.61
CA ILE A 444 -23.62 0.71 -6.41
C ILE A 444 -23.22 -0.57 -7.16
N THR A 445 -22.07 -0.58 -7.81
CA THR A 445 -21.55 -1.75 -8.53
C THR A 445 -21.34 -2.92 -7.61
N PHE A 446 -20.84 -2.67 -6.41
CA PHE A 446 -20.62 -3.72 -5.41
C PHE A 446 -21.92 -4.37 -4.98
N PHE A 447 -22.89 -3.59 -4.51
CA PHE A 447 -24.17 -4.13 -4.04
C PHE A 447 -24.99 -4.80 -5.15
N ALA A 448 -24.92 -4.28 -6.38
CA ALA A 448 -25.57 -4.89 -7.53
C ALA A 448 -25.00 -6.26 -7.95
N ARG A 449 -23.72 -6.51 -7.65
CA ARG A 449 -23.02 -7.74 -8.04
C ARG A 449 -22.73 -8.68 -6.89
N PHE A 450 -22.73 -8.20 -5.66
CA PHE A 450 -22.25 -8.94 -4.48
C PHE A 450 -23.00 -10.28 -4.29
N ASP A 451 -24.33 -10.25 -4.26
CA ASP A 451 -25.12 -11.47 -4.11
C ASP A 451 -24.92 -12.44 -5.29
N LYS A 452 -24.85 -11.93 -6.51
CA LYS A 452 -24.58 -12.74 -7.70
C LYS A 452 -23.20 -13.40 -7.65
N ILE A 453 -22.18 -12.70 -7.13
CA ILE A 453 -20.83 -13.24 -6.96
C ILE A 453 -20.87 -14.37 -5.90
N LEU A 454 -21.55 -14.13 -4.79
CA LEU A 454 -21.68 -15.14 -3.73
C LEU A 454 -22.47 -16.36 -4.19
N ASP A 455 -23.49 -16.19 -5.04
CA ASP A 455 -24.31 -17.28 -5.56
C ASP A 455 -23.56 -18.14 -6.58
N ARG A 456 -22.72 -17.54 -7.39
CA ARG A 456 -21.84 -18.27 -8.31
C ARG A 456 -20.78 -19.08 -7.57
N GLY A 457 -20.44 -18.66 -6.35
CA GLY A 457 -19.35 -19.24 -5.57
C GLY A 457 -17.97 -18.92 -6.14
N ALA A 458 -16.94 -19.35 -5.42
CA ALA A 458 -15.58 -19.22 -5.89
C ALA A 458 -15.31 -20.22 -7.03
N ALA A 459 -14.83 -19.71 -8.15
CA ALA A 459 -14.31 -20.58 -9.20
C ALA A 459 -13.15 -21.44 -8.65
N LYS A 460 -12.96 -22.64 -9.21
CA LYS A 460 -11.76 -23.42 -8.89
C LYS A 460 -10.53 -22.58 -9.21
N VAL A 461 -9.68 -22.40 -8.22
CA VAL A 461 -8.49 -21.52 -8.29
C VAL A 461 -7.33 -22.26 -8.90
#